data_3784c4b78810c7e49701cabccdf3a4f6
#
_entry.id   3784c4b78810c7e49701cabccdf3a4f6
#
_cell.length_a   1.000
_cell.length_b   1.000
_cell.length_c   1.000
_cell.angle_alpha   90.00
_cell.angle_beta   90.00
_cell.angle_gamma   90.00
#
_symmetry.space_group_name_H-M   'P 1'
#
loop_
_entity.id
_entity.type
_entity.pdbx_description
1 polymer ?
#
loop_
_entity_poly.entity_id
_entity_poly.type
_entity_poly.pdbx_seq_one_letter_code
_entity_poly.pdbx_strand_id
1 'polypeptide(L)'
;STMKTSASTLWCLKIAAFITFGTVALGAVVCATYSSAACPNWPGCYFGQILPRGELNPIIEFTHRVFAMSTLPALLVAAVMARKHPLRVVRVLPWFAVAGALGAGIFGMFTIKTGLTPIQGMADLWCALMSLVTIVITLVAARRVEREQDRRIAQLAYGVLGGLFVLHGLGVLTAAAGSYTRC
;
A
#
# COMPACT_ATOMS: atom_id res chain seq x y z
N SER A 1 -22.73 -20.09 -17.38
CA SER A 1 -22.01 -19.06 -18.15
C SER A 1 -20.80 -18.59 -17.36
N THR A 2 -19.61 -18.90 -17.82
CA THR A 2 -18.35 -18.43 -17.25
C THR A 2 -18.30 -16.91 -17.30
N MET A 3 -18.52 -16.26 -16.15
CA MET A 3 -18.47 -14.81 -16.04
C MET A 3 -17.00 -14.36 -16.09
N LYS A 4 -16.53 -14.04 -17.30
CA LYS A 4 -15.16 -13.54 -17.48
C LYS A 4 -15.08 -12.06 -17.07
N THR A 5 -14.14 -11.74 -16.21
CA THR A 5 -13.77 -10.35 -15.93
C THR A 5 -13.33 -9.66 -17.22
N SER A 6 -13.80 -8.43 -17.48
CA SER A 6 -13.38 -7.70 -18.69
C SER A 6 -11.86 -7.48 -18.68
N ALA A 7 -11.25 -7.51 -19.85
CA ALA A 7 -9.80 -7.30 -19.99
C ALA A 7 -9.36 -5.95 -19.40
N SER A 8 -10.14 -4.90 -19.62
CA SER A 8 -9.87 -3.55 -19.08
C SER A 8 -9.89 -3.53 -17.56
N THR A 9 -10.91 -4.13 -16.92
CA THR A 9 -10.97 -4.24 -15.45
C THR A 9 -9.77 -5.01 -14.90
N LEU A 10 -9.41 -6.12 -15.55
CA LEU A 10 -8.27 -6.94 -15.13
C LEU A 10 -6.94 -6.17 -15.25
N TRP A 11 -6.76 -5.39 -16.30
CA TRP A 11 -5.58 -4.54 -16.46
C TRP A 11 -5.52 -3.44 -15.40
N CYS A 12 -6.62 -2.76 -15.10
CA CYS A 12 -6.68 -1.76 -14.03
C CYS A 12 -6.32 -2.38 -12.68
N LEU A 13 -6.83 -3.57 -12.36
CA LEU A 13 -6.48 -4.29 -11.12
C LEU A 13 -4.99 -4.67 -11.06
N LYS A 14 -4.41 -5.11 -12.19
CA LYS A 14 -2.98 -5.44 -12.25
C LYS A 14 -2.10 -4.22 -12.02
N ILE A 15 -2.42 -3.11 -12.69
CA ILE A 15 -1.67 -1.85 -12.55
C ILE A 15 -1.77 -1.32 -11.12
N ALA A 16 -2.98 -1.31 -10.55
CA ALA A 16 -3.19 -0.87 -9.17
C ALA A 16 -2.43 -1.77 -8.17
N ALA A 17 -2.46 -3.09 -8.34
CA ALA A 17 -1.71 -4.01 -7.49
C ALA A 17 -0.18 -3.80 -7.62
N PHE A 18 0.32 -3.60 -8.84
CA PHE A 18 1.73 -3.35 -9.09
C PHE A 18 2.21 -2.03 -8.44
N ILE A 19 1.48 -0.94 -8.63
CA ILE A 19 1.81 0.36 -8.05
C ILE A 19 1.75 0.28 -6.52
N THR A 20 0.72 -0.33 -5.95
CA THR A 20 0.58 -0.50 -4.49
C THR A 20 1.72 -1.34 -3.92
N PHE A 21 2.10 -2.43 -4.58
CA PHE A 21 3.25 -3.23 -4.19
C PHE A 21 4.56 -2.43 -4.26
N GLY A 22 4.76 -1.68 -5.34
CA GLY A 22 5.92 -0.80 -5.51
C GLY A 22 6.00 0.25 -4.40
N THR A 23 4.87 0.85 -4.01
CA THR A 23 4.80 1.81 -2.90
C THR A 23 5.25 1.18 -1.58
N VAL A 24 4.75 0.00 -1.24
CA VAL A 24 5.12 -0.71 0.00
C VAL A 24 6.59 -1.13 -0.03
N ALA A 25 7.06 -1.67 -1.15
CA ALA A 25 8.45 -2.10 -1.31
C ALA A 25 9.43 -0.90 -1.22
N LEU A 26 9.12 0.21 -1.90
CA LEU A 26 9.92 1.44 -1.82
C LEU A 26 9.87 2.06 -0.42
N GLY A 27 8.74 1.98 0.29
CA GLY A 27 8.66 2.38 1.68
C GLY A 27 9.65 1.60 2.56
N ALA A 28 9.76 0.29 2.38
CA ALA A 28 10.77 -0.51 3.06
C ALA A 28 12.21 -0.08 2.72
N VAL A 29 12.48 0.30 1.45
CA VAL A 29 13.79 0.82 1.03
C VAL A 29 14.06 2.18 1.69
N VAL A 30 13.08 3.08 1.73
CA VAL A 30 13.20 4.38 2.44
C VAL A 30 13.62 4.16 3.90
N CYS A 31 13.00 3.19 4.57
CA CYS A 31 13.34 2.83 5.94
C CYS A 31 14.75 2.27 6.07
N ALA A 32 15.08 1.29 5.25
CA ALA A 32 16.37 0.60 5.29
C ALA A 32 17.56 1.52 4.96
N THR A 33 17.33 2.59 4.22
CA THR A 33 18.35 3.56 3.81
C THR A 33 18.34 4.85 4.63
N TYR A 34 17.51 4.92 5.68
CA TYR A 34 17.35 6.14 6.49
C TYR A 34 16.95 7.38 5.68
N SER A 35 16.19 7.19 4.61
CA SER A 35 15.83 8.25 3.67
C SER A 35 14.55 9.00 4.02
N SER A 36 13.87 8.67 5.12
CA SER A 36 12.53 9.17 5.49
C SER A 36 12.45 10.67 5.82
N ALA A 37 13.59 11.34 5.96
CA ALA A 37 13.68 12.78 6.20
C ALA A 37 14.54 13.52 5.16
N ALA A 38 14.88 12.85 4.07
CA ALA A 38 15.74 13.41 3.04
C ALA A 38 15.06 14.51 2.20
N CYS A 39 13.71 14.47 2.12
CA CYS A 39 12.86 15.50 1.51
C CYS A 39 12.06 16.24 2.60
N PRO A 40 12.57 17.36 3.15
CA PRO A 40 11.98 18.04 4.30
C PRO A 40 10.66 18.77 4.00
N ASN A 41 10.26 18.89 2.73
CA ASN A 41 9.03 19.55 2.32
C ASN A 41 8.01 18.56 1.73
N TRP A 42 6.75 18.94 1.66
CA TRP A 42 5.66 18.17 1.05
C TRP A 42 4.73 19.10 0.25
N PRO A 43 4.27 18.72 -0.93
CA PRO A 43 4.45 17.44 -1.66
C PRO A 43 5.81 17.30 -2.37
N GLY A 44 6.51 18.40 -2.64
CA GLY A 44 7.85 18.41 -3.23
C GLY A 44 8.95 18.03 -2.22
N CYS A 45 10.19 17.90 -2.71
CA CYS A 45 11.33 17.54 -1.86
C CYS A 45 11.83 18.72 -1.03
N TYR A 46 11.91 19.92 -1.62
CA TYR A 46 12.39 21.14 -0.95
C TYR A 46 11.42 22.30 -1.13
N PHE A 47 11.56 23.32 -0.28
CA PHE A 47 10.76 24.53 -0.43
C PHE A 47 11.06 25.23 -1.76
N GLY A 48 10.02 25.44 -2.56
CA GLY A 48 10.16 26.03 -3.90
C GLY A 48 10.76 25.10 -4.97
N GLN A 49 11.13 23.86 -4.64
CA GLN A 49 11.68 22.89 -5.57
C GLN A 49 10.99 21.53 -5.42
N ILE A 50 10.34 21.07 -6.49
CA ILE A 50 9.61 19.80 -6.49
C ILE A 50 10.57 18.60 -6.54
N LEU A 51 11.56 18.63 -7.42
CA LEU A 51 12.47 17.51 -7.68
C LEU A 51 13.57 17.40 -6.61
N PRO A 52 14.03 16.17 -6.32
CA PRO A 52 15.15 15.96 -5.43
C PRO A 52 16.47 16.46 -6.06
N ARG A 53 17.43 16.80 -5.21
CA ARG A 53 18.83 17.02 -5.65
C ARG A 53 19.45 15.67 -5.98
N GLY A 54 20.58 15.68 -6.70
CA GLY A 54 21.24 14.48 -7.20
C GLY A 54 21.84 13.53 -6.16
N GLU A 55 21.37 13.58 -4.92
CA GLU A 55 21.78 12.71 -3.83
C GLU A 55 20.87 11.50 -3.73
N LEU A 56 21.41 10.35 -3.32
CA LEU A 56 20.70 9.07 -3.34
C LEU A 56 19.45 9.06 -2.42
N ASN A 57 19.60 9.53 -1.18
CA ASN A 57 18.52 9.47 -0.21
C ASN A 57 17.28 10.31 -0.60
N PRO A 58 17.43 11.59 -1.05
CA PRO A 58 16.30 12.35 -1.58
C PRO A 58 15.64 11.68 -2.80
N ILE A 59 16.43 11.06 -3.69
CA ILE A 59 15.91 10.36 -4.87
C ILE A 59 15.06 9.15 -4.42
N ILE A 60 15.53 8.36 -3.46
CA ILE A 60 14.79 7.21 -2.92
C ILE A 60 13.47 7.68 -2.31
N GLU A 61 13.50 8.67 -1.42
CA GLU A 61 12.28 9.19 -0.78
C GLU A 61 11.31 9.78 -1.80
N PHE A 62 11.79 10.59 -2.73
CA PHE A 62 10.94 11.19 -3.76
C PHE A 62 10.31 10.15 -4.68
N THR A 63 11.06 9.12 -5.08
CA THR A 63 10.53 8.01 -5.88
C THR A 63 9.42 7.29 -5.13
N HIS A 64 9.59 7.01 -3.83
CA HIS A 64 8.53 6.45 -2.99
C HIS A 64 7.28 7.36 -2.97
N ARG A 65 7.45 8.68 -2.82
CA ARG A 65 6.31 9.64 -2.86
C ARG A 65 5.57 9.60 -4.18
N VAL A 66 6.27 9.52 -5.32
CA VAL A 66 5.64 9.42 -6.65
C VAL A 66 4.78 8.16 -6.75
N PHE A 67 5.30 7.01 -6.31
CA PHE A 67 4.52 5.78 -6.24
C PHE A 67 3.32 5.89 -5.29
N ALA A 68 3.52 6.44 -4.10
CA ALA A 68 2.45 6.64 -3.11
C ALA A 68 1.33 7.55 -3.65
N MET A 69 1.69 8.66 -4.29
CA MET A 69 0.72 9.57 -4.92
C MET A 69 -0.01 8.93 -6.10
N SER A 70 0.62 8.01 -6.82
CA SER A 70 0.01 7.27 -7.93
C SER A 70 -0.90 6.14 -7.45
N THR A 71 -0.72 5.65 -6.22
CA THR A 71 -1.48 4.52 -5.66
C THR A 71 -2.98 4.85 -5.55
N LEU A 72 -3.32 5.99 -4.97
CA LEU A 72 -4.72 6.35 -4.75
C LEU A 72 -5.51 6.49 -6.06
N PRO A 73 -5.06 7.23 -7.09
CA PRO A 73 -5.74 7.29 -8.39
C PRO A 73 -5.87 5.91 -9.04
N ALA A 74 -4.82 5.09 -9.00
CA ALA A 74 -4.86 3.75 -9.59
C ALA A 74 -5.88 2.84 -8.90
N LEU A 75 -5.95 2.88 -7.56
CA LEU A 75 -6.92 2.12 -6.78
C LEU A 75 -8.35 2.62 -7.01
N LEU A 76 -8.56 3.94 -7.13
CA LEU A 76 -9.88 4.51 -7.43
C LEU A 76 -10.37 4.04 -8.81
N VAL A 77 -9.53 4.11 -9.84
CA VAL A 77 -9.87 3.60 -11.18
C VAL A 77 -10.21 2.11 -11.12
N ALA A 78 -9.38 1.32 -10.44
CA ALA A 78 -9.63 -0.12 -10.29
C ALA A 78 -10.96 -0.41 -9.55
N ALA A 79 -11.27 0.33 -8.47
CA ALA A 79 -12.50 0.19 -7.71
C ALA A 79 -13.74 0.55 -8.56
N VAL A 80 -13.67 1.64 -9.32
CA VAL A 80 -14.76 2.07 -10.22
C VAL A 80 -14.96 1.05 -11.32
N MET A 81 -13.91 0.52 -11.93
CA MET A 81 -14.00 -0.50 -12.98
C MET A 81 -14.57 -1.81 -12.43
N ALA A 82 -14.25 -2.16 -11.20
CA ALA A 82 -14.72 -3.38 -10.54
C ALA A 82 -16.14 -3.28 -9.96
N ARG A 83 -16.75 -2.10 -9.87
CA ARG A 83 -18.04 -1.86 -9.17
C ARG A 83 -19.22 -2.69 -9.68
N LYS A 84 -19.19 -3.08 -10.96
CA LYS A 84 -20.24 -3.90 -11.59
C LYS A 84 -19.89 -5.38 -11.69
N HIS A 85 -18.78 -5.79 -11.07
CA HIS A 85 -18.37 -7.20 -11.10
C HIS A 85 -19.36 -8.07 -10.32
N PRO A 86 -19.73 -9.27 -10.82
CA PRO A 86 -20.72 -10.14 -10.15
C PRO A 86 -20.25 -10.63 -8.79
N LEU A 87 -18.95 -10.92 -8.63
CA LEU A 87 -18.40 -11.35 -7.33
C LEU A 87 -18.33 -10.17 -6.35
N ARG A 88 -18.99 -10.31 -5.20
CA ARG A 88 -19.00 -9.28 -4.15
C ARG A 88 -17.59 -8.89 -3.67
N VAL A 89 -16.70 -9.88 -3.55
CA VAL A 89 -15.29 -9.66 -3.15
C VAL A 89 -14.59 -8.69 -4.11
N VAL A 90 -14.71 -8.90 -5.42
CA VAL A 90 -14.10 -8.05 -6.46
C VAL A 90 -14.72 -6.64 -6.46
N ARG A 91 -16.00 -6.54 -6.12
CA ARG A 91 -16.73 -5.26 -6.09
C ARG A 91 -16.43 -4.43 -4.85
N VAL A 92 -16.19 -5.06 -3.69
CA VAL A 92 -16.09 -4.38 -2.39
C VAL A 92 -14.64 -4.16 -1.95
N LEU A 93 -13.76 -5.14 -2.08
CA LEU A 93 -12.40 -5.05 -1.56
C LEU A 93 -11.56 -3.89 -2.13
N PRO A 94 -11.68 -3.49 -3.40
CA PRO A 94 -10.91 -2.33 -3.90
C PRO A 94 -11.21 -1.03 -3.14
N TRP A 95 -12.41 -0.88 -2.57
CA TRP A 95 -12.74 0.29 -1.75
C TRP A 95 -12.04 0.28 -0.39
N PHE A 96 -11.79 -0.90 0.18
CA PHE A 96 -10.92 -1.02 1.35
C PHE A 96 -9.46 -0.70 1.01
N ALA A 97 -9.01 -1.07 -0.21
CA ALA A 97 -7.69 -0.66 -0.68
C ALA A 97 -7.59 0.87 -0.81
N VAL A 98 -8.61 1.53 -1.34
CA VAL A 98 -8.71 3.00 -1.41
C VAL A 98 -8.66 3.62 -0.01
N ALA A 99 -9.45 3.10 0.93
CA ALA A 99 -9.46 3.60 2.32
C ALA A 99 -8.09 3.44 2.99
N GLY A 100 -7.42 2.31 2.79
CA GLY A 100 -6.06 2.09 3.28
C GLY A 100 -5.06 3.07 2.68
N ALA A 101 -5.11 3.30 1.37
CA ALA A 101 -4.22 4.26 0.70
C ALA A 101 -4.44 5.71 1.20
N LEU A 102 -5.69 6.10 1.43
CA LEU A 102 -6.01 7.39 2.05
C LEU A 102 -5.43 7.49 3.47
N GLY A 103 -5.62 6.46 4.30
CA GLY A 103 -5.07 6.40 5.64
C GLY A 103 -3.54 6.51 5.64
N ALA A 104 -2.85 5.72 4.82
CA ALA A 104 -1.40 5.78 4.68
C ALA A 104 -0.93 7.17 4.20
N GLY A 105 -1.61 7.78 3.23
CA GLY A 105 -1.29 9.13 2.76
C GLY A 105 -1.42 10.20 3.87
N ILE A 106 -2.46 10.10 4.70
CA ILE A 106 -2.68 11.01 5.84
C ILE A 106 -1.58 10.84 6.89
N PHE A 107 -1.27 9.60 7.29
CA PHE A 107 -0.22 9.33 8.27
C PHE A 107 1.16 9.70 7.73
N GLY A 108 1.45 9.44 6.46
CA GLY A 108 2.69 9.87 5.80
C GLY A 108 2.86 11.39 5.79
N MET A 109 1.79 12.14 5.52
CA MET A 109 1.80 13.61 5.59
C MET A 109 2.06 14.09 7.03
N PHE A 110 1.40 13.50 8.02
CA PHE A 110 1.64 13.86 9.43
C PHE A 110 3.07 13.57 9.86
N THR A 111 3.64 12.46 9.43
CA THR A 111 5.03 12.10 9.71
C THR A 111 6.00 13.19 9.27
N ILE A 112 5.80 13.78 8.09
CA ILE A 112 6.66 14.85 7.57
C ILE A 112 6.47 16.16 8.36
N LYS A 113 5.22 16.48 8.71
CA LYS A 113 4.89 17.77 9.35
C LYS A 113 5.16 17.81 10.85
N THR A 114 4.92 16.69 11.56
CA THR A 114 4.94 16.65 13.02
C THR A 114 5.98 15.69 13.60
N GLY A 115 6.67 14.96 12.74
CA GLY A 115 7.57 13.87 13.13
C GLY A 115 6.84 12.54 13.30
N LEU A 116 7.60 11.44 13.25
CA LEU A 116 7.09 10.10 13.35
C LEU A 116 6.96 9.66 14.81
N THR A 117 5.76 9.29 15.23
CA THR A 117 5.53 8.53 16.47
C THR A 117 5.40 7.04 16.15
N PRO A 118 5.69 6.13 17.11
CA PRO A 118 5.53 4.68 16.90
C PRO A 118 4.12 4.28 16.45
N ILE A 119 3.11 4.91 17.06
CA ILE A 119 1.70 4.64 16.73
C ILE A 119 1.37 5.10 15.31
N GLN A 120 1.84 6.26 14.89
CA GLN A 120 1.67 6.75 13.52
C GLN A 120 2.34 5.83 12.51
N GLY A 121 3.57 5.38 12.78
CA GLY A 121 4.28 4.44 11.90
C GLY A 121 3.56 3.10 11.78
N MET A 122 3.05 2.58 12.89
CA MET A 122 2.24 1.34 12.88
C MET A 122 0.95 1.52 12.09
N ALA A 123 0.24 2.63 12.29
CA ALA A 123 -1.02 2.91 11.59
C ALA A 123 -0.78 3.11 10.08
N ASP A 124 0.27 3.82 9.69
CA ASP A 124 0.68 3.99 8.30
C ASP A 124 0.97 2.64 7.64
N LEU A 125 1.81 1.82 8.26
CA LEU A 125 2.13 0.48 7.77
C LEU A 125 0.88 -0.40 7.63
N TRP A 126 0.00 -0.44 8.62
CA TRP A 126 -1.23 -1.23 8.55
C TRP A 126 -2.17 -0.74 7.46
N CYS A 127 -2.31 0.55 7.26
CA CYS A 127 -3.09 1.12 6.16
C CYS A 127 -2.51 0.71 4.80
N ALA A 128 -1.19 0.79 4.64
CA ALA A 128 -0.50 0.40 3.40
C ALA A 128 -0.64 -1.10 3.12
N LEU A 129 -0.46 -1.95 4.14
CA LEU A 129 -0.64 -3.40 4.02
C LEU A 129 -2.10 -3.78 3.74
N MET A 130 -3.07 -3.11 4.36
CA MET A 130 -4.49 -3.30 4.05
C MET A 130 -4.78 -3.00 2.58
N SER A 131 -4.23 -1.91 2.03
CA SER A 131 -4.35 -1.58 0.60
C SER A 131 -3.78 -2.69 -0.27
N LEU A 132 -2.55 -3.14 0.01
CA LEU A 132 -1.88 -4.16 -0.78
C LEU A 132 -2.62 -5.49 -0.75
N VAL A 133 -2.97 -5.96 0.43
CA VAL A 133 -3.65 -7.25 0.62
C VAL A 133 -5.01 -7.27 -0.08
N THR A 134 -5.81 -6.22 0.12
CA THR A 134 -7.16 -6.17 -0.45
C THR A 134 -7.15 -6.08 -1.98
N ILE A 135 -6.22 -5.32 -2.57
CA ILE A 135 -6.12 -5.25 -4.04
C ILE A 135 -5.56 -6.55 -4.65
N VAL A 136 -4.62 -7.22 -3.97
CA VAL A 136 -4.09 -8.52 -4.42
C VAL A 136 -5.18 -9.60 -4.35
N ILE A 137 -5.94 -9.67 -3.25
CA ILE A 137 -7.08 -10.60 -3.14
C ILE A 137 -8.10 -10.32 -4.24
N THR A 138 -8.39 -9.05 -4.51
CA THR A 138 -9.29 -8.66 -5.61
C THR A 138 -8.80 -9.16 -6.96
N LEU A 139 -7.52 -8.95 -7.26
CA LEU A 139 -6.89 -9.39 -8.51
C LEU A 139 -6.95 -10.92 -8.67
N VAL A 140 -6.64 -11.63 -7.59
CA VAL A 140 -6.69 -13.11 -7.59
C VAL A 140 -8.12 -13.60 -7.78
N ALA A 141 -9.09 -13.02 -7.08
CA ALA A 141 -10.51 -13.37 -7.20
C ALA A 141 -11.04 -13.07 -8.62
N ALA A 142 -10.65 -11.93 -9.21
CA ALA A 142 -11.06 -11.54 -10.56
C ALA A 142 -10.49 -12.44 -11.66
N ARG A 143 -9.35 -13.11 -11.39
CA ARG A 143 -8.70 -14.06 -12.32
C ARG A 143 -9.24 -15.48 -12.22
N ARG A 144 -9.88 -15.83 -11.09
CA ARG A 144 -10.34 -17.21 -10.88
C ARG A 144 -11.59 -17.47 -11.69
N VAL A 145 -11.43 -18.33 -12.70
CA VAL A 145 -12.49 -19.12 -13.28
C VAL A 145 -12.54 -20.42 -12.47
N GLU A 146 -13.66 -20.64 -11.77
CA GLU A 146 -14.03 -21.89 -11.10
C GLU A 146 -12.88 -22.81 -10.68
N ARG A 147 -12.35 -22.62 -9.48
CA ARG A 147 -11.53 -23.60 -8.82
C ARG A 147 -12.14 -23.85 -7.44
N GLU A 148 -12.46 -25.08 -7.17
CA GLU A 148 -12.90 -25.53 -5.85
C GLU A 148 -11.87 -25.08 -4.81
N GLN A 149 -12.27 -24.20 -3.92
CA GLN A 149 -11.35 -23.62 -2.95
C GLN A 149 -11.30 -24.52 -1.73
N ASP A 150 -10.15 -25.15 -1.49
CA ASP A 150 -9.94 -25.89 -0.24
C ASP A 150 -10.07 -24.90 0.95
N ARG A 151 -11.10 -25.08 1.74
CA ARG A 151 -11.45 -24.24 2.88
C ARG A 151 -10.33 -24.19 3.92
N ARG A 152 -9.59 -25.30 4.09
CA ARG A 152 -8.46 -25.37 5.04
C ARG A 152 -7.30 -24.50 4.60
N ILE A 153 -6.95 -24.55 3.32
CA ILE A 153 -5.88 -23.70 2.74
C ILE A 153 -6.26 -22.23 2.87
N ALA A 154 -7.52 -21.87 2.60
CA ALA A 154 -7.98 -20.51 2.76
C ALA A 154 -7.89 -20.03 4.22
N GLN A 155 -8.32 -20.84 5.19
CA GLN A 155 -8.23 -20.53 6.61
C GLN A 155 -6.78 -20.35 7.08
N LEU A 156 -5.87 -21.22 6.65
CA LEU A 156 -4.45 -21.10 6.95
C LEU A 156 -3.85 -19.82 6.34
N ALA A 157 -4.19 -19.50 5.10
CA ALA A 157 -3.74 -18.27 4.44
C ALA A 157 -4.21 -17.01 5.18
N TYR A 158 -5.46 -16.96 5.64
CA TYR A 158 -5.96 -15.86 6.47
C TYR A 158 -5.30 -15.80 7.84
N GLY A 159 -5.02 -16.95 8.46
CA GLY A 159 -4.29 -17.01 9.73
C GLY A 159 -2.87 -16.48 9.60
N VAL A 160 -2.14 -16.88 8.56
CA VAL A 160 -0.78 -16.39 8.25
C VAL A 160 -0.82 -14.88 7.98
N LEU A 161 -1.78 -14.41 7.20
CA LEU A 161 -1.93 -12.99 6.90
C LEU A 161 -2.19 -12.16 8.17
N GLY A 162 -3.11 -12.59 9.03
CA GLY A 162 -3.36 -11.96 10.33
C GLY A 162 -2.12 -11.94 11.22
N GLY A 163 -1.40 -13.06 11.29
CA GLY A 163 -0.14 -13.16 12.02
C GLY A 163 0.93 -12.19 11.51
N LEU A 164 1.03 -12.02 10.19
CA LEU A 164 1.95 -11.04 9.60
C LEU A 164 1.60 -9.60 9.98
N PHE A 165 0.32 -9.24 9.98
CA PHE A 165 -0.10 -7.90 10.43
C PHE A 165 0.28 -7.64 11.89
N VAL A 166 0.04 -8.61 12.77
CA VAL A 166 0.42 -8.51 14.18
C VAL A 166 1.93 -8.41 14.33
N LEU A 167 2.68 -9.26 13.65
CA LEU A 167 4.14 -9.28 13.70
C LEU A 167 4.75 -7.96 13.23
N HIS A 168 4.25 -7.41 12.13
CA HIS A 168 4.73 -6.11 11.62
C HIS A 168 4.37 -4.96 12.58
N GLY A 169 3.15 -4.95 13.13
CA GLY A 169 2.75 -3.95 14.10
C GLY A 169 3.63 -3.98 15.36
N LEU A 170 3.89 -5.16 15.91
CA LEU A 170 4.80 -5.34 17.05
C LEU A 170 6.24 -4.95 16.70
N GLY A 171 6.71 -5.27 15.49
CA GLY A 171 8.03 -4.88 14.99
C GLY A 171 8.21 -3.37 14.96
N VAL A 172 7.22 -2.62 14.47
CA VAL A 172 7.26 -1.14 14.47
C VAL A 172 7.29 -0.59 15.90
N LEU A 173 6.47 -1.13 16.81
CA LEU A 173 6.43 -0.68 18.20
C LEU A 173 7.75 -0.93 18.95
N THR A 174 8.40 -2.06 18.70
CA THR A 174 9.69 -2.40 19.34
C THR A 174 10.87 -1.64 18.73
N ALA A 175 10.88 -1.43 17.43
CA ALA A 175 11.93 -0.68 16.72
C ALA A 175 11.94 0.80 17.09
N ALA A 176 10.81 1.37 17.52
CA ALA A 176 10.69 2.78 17.86
C ALA A 176 11.35 3.17 19.20
N ALA A 177 11.60 2.23 20.09
CA ALA A 177 12.22 2.48 21.38
C ALA A 177 13.75 2.61 21.25
N GLY A 178 14.23 3.73 20.68
CA GLY A 178 15.65 4.08 20.65
C GLY A 178 16.39 3.85 19.33
N SER A 179 15.73 3.40 18.28
CA SER A 179 16.34 3.32 16.96
C SER A 179 15.94 4.51 16.09
N TYR A 180 16.88 5.04 15.32
CA TYR A 180 16.62 6.04 14.29
C TYR A 180 15.88 5.47 13.06
N THR A 181 15.68 4.18 13.02
CA THR A 181 14.90 3.44 12.01
C THR A 181 13.42 3.55 12.33
N ARG A 182 12.87 4.71 12.17
CA ARG A 182 11.47 5.00 12.43
C ARG A 182 10.67 4.83 11.16
N CYS A 183 10.29 3.62 10.91
CA CYS A 183 9.32 3.39 9.86
C CYS A 183 8.17 2.55 10.38
#